data_5b2425ef454ee30ee1feafddb359c14e
#
_entry.id   5b2425ef454ee30ee1feafddb359c14e
#
_cell.length_a   1.000
_cell.length_b   1.000
_cell.length_c   1.000
_cell.angle_alpha   90.00
_cell.angle_beta   90.00
_cell.angle_gamma   90.00
#
_symmetry.space_group_name_H-M   'P 1'
#
loop_
_entity.id
_entity.type
_entity.pdbx_description
1 polymer ?
#
loop_
_entity_poly.entity_id
_entity_poly.type
_entity_poly.pdbx_seq_one_letter_code
_entity_poly.pdbx_strand_id
1 'polypeptide(L)'
;MINRREFLETASAGLTVTALGQGVQAQDGSDPLGVRVDFPVVETGTYLNAPYITPSPRTATEAVSQFNHAKARQPVPLGAMLEQKESVRNRFAKLVNASSQEIGFLSATSDGENTIAHALDLKAGDNVVLDELHFSTSYILYRHLEQELGIELRIAKAVAGAVPVTAFEPLVDDRTRLISVAWVAHQNGFLHDVDGLADLAHSKGAYLYADAIQATGMVPIDVQKTPIDCFASGTYKWLLGGYGIAPCFVRESILDRVPPDRRGFLQVKRELPNYQYEFHTGARKLEYATPAFAAFYELGAGLEYLERIGIDRIHAHGVALAQRVRQGLVELGLRPVTPEGNQTAIVAFENPIDSEVATQLFDEANIQLTFREGGRQIRVGAALFNTESDIDVFLETAARLV
;
A
#
# COMPACT_ATOMS: atom_id res chain seq x y z
N MET A 1 -7.33 -20.63 5.19
CA MET A 1 -8.20 -19.71 5.98
C MET A 1 -7.43 -19.34 7.22
N ILE A 2 -6.93 -18.13 7.28
CA ILE A 2 -6.21 -17.62 8.47
C ILE A 2 -7.26 -17.43 9.57
N ASN A 3 -7.07 -18.11 10.70
CA ASN A 3 -7.93 -17.99 11.87
C ASN A 3 -7.71 -16.62 12.52
N ARG A 4 -8.78 -15.99 13.02
CA ARG A 4 -8.75 -14.69 13.74
C ARG A 4 -7.71 -14.67 14.88
N ARG A 5 -7.38 -15.82 15.43
CA ARG A 5 -6.39 -16.01 16.47
C ARG A 5 -4.96 -15.88 15.93
N GLU A 6 -4.68 -16.41 14.75
CA GLU A 6 -3.37 -16.28 14.08
C GLU A 6 -3.10 -14.84 13.64
N PHE A 7 -4.14 -14.05 13.29
CA PHE A 7 -3.99 -12.62 12.99
C PHE A 7 -3.62 -11.80 14.24
N LEU A 8 -4.15 -12.17 15.42
CA LEU A 8 -3.87 -11.47 16.69
C LEU A 8 -2.56 -11.92 17.32
N GLU A 9 -2.14 -13.16 17.13
CA GLU A 9 -0.89 -13.72 17.68
C GLU A 9 0.35 -13.19 16.94
N THR A 10 0.25 -12.92 15.64
CA THR A 10 1.31 -12.20 14.88
C THR A 10 1.45 -10.71 15.23
N ALA A 11 0.45 -10.13 15.90
CA ALA A 11 0.48 -8.73 16.33
C ALA A 11 1.03 -8.52 17.75
N SER A 12 1.25 -9.59 18.52
CA SER A 12 1.64 -9.51 19.93
C SER A 12 3.09 -9.88 20.26
N ALA A 13 3.89 -10.29 19.27
CA ALA A 13 5.31 -10.52 19.45
C ALA A 13 6.12 -9.25 19.13
N GLY A 14 6.49 -8.48 20.14
CA GLY A 14 7.53 -7.49 19.97
C GLY A 14 7.31 -6.09 20.54
N LEU A 15 7.05 -5.99 21.84
CA LEU A 15 7.33 -4.77 22.59
C LEU A 15 8.03 -5.14 23.90
N THR A 16 9.28 -5.55 23.77
CA THR A 16 10.23 -5.51 24.89
C THR A 16 11.36 -4.59 24.50
N VAL A 17 11.25 -3.32 24.93
CA VAL A 17 12.35 -2.36 24.84
C VAL A 17 13.39 -2.75 25.88
N THR A 18 14.40 -3.49 25.46
CA THR A 18 15.63 -3.64 26.22
C THR A 18 16.67 -2.70 25.63
N ALA A 19 16.90 -1.59 26.30
CA ALA A 19 18.03 -0.71 26.02
C ALA A 19 19.33 -1.44 26.37
N LEU A 20 20.07 -1.90 25.36
CA LEU A 20 21.48 -2.23 25.48
C LEU A 20 22.22 -1.50 24.37
N GLY A 21 22.85 -0.38 24.79
CA GLY A 21 23.78 0.32 23.93
C GLY A 21 25.09 -0.46 23.81
N GLN A 22 25.45 -0.79 22.58
CA GLN A 22 26.84 -0.79 22.09
C GLN A 22 26.76 -0.50 20.60
N GLY A 23 27.31 0.63 20.18
CA GLY A 23 27.34 1.06 18.80
C GLY A 23 28.09 0.07 17.93
N VAL A 24 27.38 -0.59 17.06
CA VAL A 24 27.96 -1.20 15.86
C VAL A 24 28.21 -0.04 14.90
N GLN A 25 29.48 0.28 14.66
CA GLN A 25 29.85 1.19 13.57
C GLN A 25 29.32 0.61 12.28
N ALA A 26 28.38 1.32 11.65
CA ALA A 26 27.92 1.00 10.31
C ALA A 26 29.11 1.01 9.36
N GLN A 27 29.41 -0.12 8.73
CA GLN A 27 30.29 -0.17 7.59
C GLN A 27 29.68 0.68 6.47
N ASP A 28 30.51 1.52 5.88
CA ASP A 28 30.19 2.54 4.87
C ASP A 28 29.78 1.91 3.54
N GLY A 29 28.58 1.31 3.50
CA GLY A 29 27.90 0.99 2.26
C GLY A 29 27.34 2.27 1.69
N SER A 30 27.70 2.65 0.48
CA SER A 30 27.23 3.88 -0.14
C SER A 30 25.71 4.02 -0.02
N ASP A 31 25.23 5.13 0.55
CA ASP A 31 23.80 5.51 0.59
C ASP A 31 23.46 6.29 -0.70
N PRO A 32 22.96 5.61 -1.77
CA PRO A 32 22.82 6.23 -3.09
C PRO A 32 21.78 7.34 -3.14
N LEU A 33 20.83 7.33 -2.19
CA LEU A 33 19.79 8.35 -2.09
C LEU A 33 20.14 9.44 -1.07
N GLY A 34 21.14 9.22 -0.20
CA GLY A 34 21.56 10.17 0.83
C GLY A 34 20.51 10.37 1.93
N VAL A 35 19.77 9.31 2.28
CA VAL A 35 18.58 9.41 3.15
C VAL A 35 18.67 8.57 4.43
N ARG A 36 19.60 7.65 4.51
CA ARG A 36 19.67 6.64 5.57
C ARG A 36 19.69 7.26 6.98
N VAL A 37 20.39 8.37 7.14
CA VAL A 37 20.50 9.10 8.43
C VAL A 37 19.16 9.65 8.93
N ASP A 38 18.19 9.85 8.03
CA ASP A 38 16.87 10.36 8.38
C ASP A 38 15.94 9.30 8.99
N PHE A 39 16.32 8.01 8.93
CA PHE A 39 15.50 6.88 9.39
C PHE A 39 16.10 6.21 10.64
N PRO A 40 15.53 6.44 11.84
CA PRO A 40 16.06 5.85 13.09
C PRO A 40 16.10 4.32 13.10
N VAL A 41 15.28 3.65 12.30
CA VAL A 41 15.21 2.19 12.23
C VAL A 41 16.55 1.57 11.85
N VAL A 42 17.38 2.25 11.06
CA VAL A 42 18.69 1.74 10.64
C VAL A 42 19.72 1.66 11.77
N GLU A 43 19.45 2.34 12.88
CA GLU A 43 20.27 2.28 14.10
C GLU A 43 20.01 1.00 14.89
N THR A 44 18.90 0.30 14.62
CA THR A 44 18.45 -0.87 15.40
C THR A 44 18.71 -2.20 14.72
N GLY A 45 19.15 -2.22 13.49
CA GLY A 45 19.44 -3.44 12.70
C GLY A 45 19.09 -3.28 11.23
N THR A 46 19.05 -4.40 10.52
CA THR A 46 18.67 -4.47 9.11
C THR A 46 17.16 -4.60 8.95
N TYR A 47 16.50 -3.53 8.50
CA TYR A 47 15.05 -3.51 8.31
C TYR A 47 14.69 -3.78 6.85
N LEU A 48 14.11 -4.94 6.57
CA LEU A 48 13.67 -5.39 5.23
C LEU A 48 12.17 -5.72 5.20
N ASN A 49 11.39 -5.04 6.06
CA ASN A 49 9.96 -5.30 6.23
C ASN A 49 9.06 -4.12 5.79
N ALA A 50 9.53 -3.27 4.88
CA ALA A 50 8.76 -2.13 4.37
C ALA A 50 7.36 -2.51 3.80
N PRO A 51 7.16 -3.69 3.16
CA PRO A 51 5.83 -4.09 2.69
C PRO A 51 4.80 -4.33 3.81
N TYR A 52 5.22 -4.48 5.07
CA TYR A 52 4.33 -4.54 6.23
C TYR A 52 4.04 -3.13 6.75
N ILE A 53 5.08 -2.44 7.21
CA ILE A 53 5.04 -1.04 7.65
C ILE A 53 6.37 -0.42 7.23
N THR A 54 6.35 0.75 6.60
CA THR A 54 7.59 1.48 6.34
C THR A 54 7.83 2.48 7.48
N PRO A 55 8.96 2.42 8.17
CA PRO A 55 9.33 3.41 9.18
C PRO A 55 9.32 4.82 8.62
N SER A 56 8.78 5.77 9.40
CA SER A 56 8.72 7.18 9.01
C SER A 56 10.07 7.86 9.19
N PRO A 57 10.46 8.80 8.33
CA PRO A 57 11.65 9.63 8.55
C PRO A 57 11.43 10.58 9.73
N ARG A 58 12.53 11.08 10.32
CA ARG A 58 12.51 12.02 11.46
C ARG A 58 11.61 13.23 11.20
N THR A 59 11.65 13.78 10.00
CA THR A 59 10.83 14.93 9.59
C THR A 59 9.32 14.67 9.67
N ALA A 60 8.86 13.47 9.30
CA ALA A 60 7.45 13.09 9.40
C ALA A 60 7.03 12.91 10.87
N THR A 61 7.88 12.26 11.68
CA THR A 61 7.67 12.10 13.13
C THR A 61 7.65 13.46 13.85
N GLU A 62 8.52 14.39 13.48
CA GLU A 62 8.55 15.75 14.01
C GLU A 62 7.28 16.53 13.67
N ALA A 63 6.80 16.45 12.43
CA ALA A 63 5.60 17.16 11.99
C ALA A 63 4.35 16.76 12.80
N VAL A 64 4.14 15.46 13.02
CA VAL A 64 3.01 14.97 13.85
C VAL A 64 3.19 15.34 15.33
N SER A 65 4.42 15.31 15.83
CA SER A 65 4.75 15.72 17.20
C SER A 65 4.45 17.21 17.43
N GLN A 66 4.85 18.07 16.50
CA GLN A 66 4.56 19.52 16.56
C GLN A 66 3.06 19.81 16.57
N PHE A 67 2.28 19.13 15.71
CA PHE A 67 0.82 19.25 15.72
C PHE A 67 0.23 18.85 17.09
N ASN A 68 0.66 17.71 17.65
CA ASN A 68 0.17 17.24 18.95
C ASN A 68 0.56 18.18 20.10
N HIS A 69 1.77 18.73 20.09
CA HIS A 69 2.21 19.73 21.07
C HIS A 69 1.45 21.05 20.94
N ALA A 70 1.13 21.51 19.71
CA ALA A 70 0.30 22.69 19.50
C ALA A 70 -1.12 22.47 20.06
N LYS A 71 -1.73 21.33 19.72
CA LYS A 71 -3.07 20.94 20.20
C LYS A 71 -3.14 20.83 21.73
N ALA A 72 -2.06 20.39 22.39
CA ALA A 72 -2.00 20.28 23.85
C ALA A 72 -1.98 21.64 24.56
N ARG A 73 -1.57 22.70 23.88
CA ARG A 73 -1.45 24.05 24.45
C ARG A 73 -2.65 24.93 24.17
N GLN A 74 -3.24 24.78 22.97
CA GLN A 74 -4.38 25.57 22.53
C GLN A 74 -5.12 24.86 21.42
N PRO A 75 -6.42 25.18 21.17
CA PRO A 75 -7.13 24.66 20.03
C PRO A 75 -6.45 25.03 18.72
N VAL A 76 -6.19 24.04 17.88
CA VAL A 76 -5.69 24.28 16.50
C VAL A 76 -6.88 24.75 15.66
N PRO A 77 -6.80 25.91 14.96
CA PRO A 77 -7.90 26.40 14.14
C PRO A 77 -8.28 25.38 13.05
N LEU A 78 -9.59 25.14 12.89
CA LEU A 78 -10.09 24.21 11.87
C LEU A 78 -9.62 24.59 10.46
N GLY A 79 -9.59 25.91 10.13
CA GLY A 79 -9.11 26.39 8.84
C GLY A 79 -7.68 25.94 8.54
N ALA A 80 -6.77 26.07 9.50
CA ALA A 80 -5.38 25.62 9.32
C ALA A 80 -5.27 24.09 9.10
N MET A 81 -6.08 23.30 9.81
CA MET A 81 -6.14 21.85 9.60
C MET A 81 -6.69 21.48 8.22
N LEU A 82 -7.70 22.22 7.72
CA LEU A 82 -8.25 22.03 6.39
C LEU A 82 -7.27 22.48 5.30
N GLU A 83 -6.53 23.56 5.49
CA GLU A 83 -5.46 24.01 4.59
C GLU A 83 -4.37 22.95 4.46
N GLN A 84 -3.92 22.37 5.59
CA GLN A 84 -2.96 21.26 5.57
C GLN A 84 -3.50 20.06 4.78
N LYS A 85 -4.75 19.70 4.99
CA LYS A 85 -5.41 18.62 4.25
C LYS A 85 -5.44 18.90 2.75
N GLU A 86 -5.77 20.12 2.32
CA GLU A 86 -5.75 20.49 0.90
C GLU A 86 -4.32 20.51 0.32
N SER A 87 -3.33 20.94 1.09
CA SER A 87 -1.92 20.85 0.68
C SER A 87 -1.51 19.40 0.41
N VAL A 88 -1.88 18.48 1.30
CA VAL A 88 -1.63 17.04 1.15
C VAL A 88 -2.35 16.47 -0.08
N ARG A 89 -3.60 16.89 -0.34
CA ARG A 89 -4.36 16.51 -1.54
C ARG A 89 -3.61 16.88 -2.81
N ASN A 90 -3.16 18.13 -2.90
CA ASN A 90 -2.45 18.63 -4.07
C ASN A 90 -1.12 17.90 -4.28
N ARG A 91 -0.36 17.62 -3.20
CA ARG A 91 0.88 16.85 -3.28
C ARG A 91 0.64 15.42 -3.75
N PHE A 92 -0.38 14.74 -3.19
CA PHE A 92 -0.72 13.39 -3.62
C PHE A 92 -1.22 13.34 -5.06
N ALA A 93 -2.06 14.29 -5.47
CA ALA A 93 -2.50 14.42 -6.85
C ALA A 93 -1.31 14.57 -7.81
N LYS A 94 -0.35 15.45 -7.46
CA LYS A 94 0.90 15.61 -8.23
C LYS A 94 1.73 14.31 -8.28
N LEU A 95 1.81 13.57 -7.18
CA LEU A 95 2.55 12.31 -7.09
C LEU A 95 2.07 11.28 -8.12
N VAL A 96 0.77 11.22 -8.39
CA VAL A 96 0.14 10.25 -9.29
C VAL A 96 -0.33 10.86 -10.61
N ASN A 97 0.04 12.12 -10.90
CA ASN A 97 -0.37 12.90 -12.07
C ASN A 97 -1.89 12.98 -12.24
N ALA A 98 -2.62 13.18 -11.14
CA ALA A 98 -4.07 13.37 -11.10
C ALA A 98 -4.45 14.85 -10.92
N SER A 99 -5.73 15.18 -11.21
CA SER A 99 -6.37 16.40 -10.72
C SER A 99 -6.68 16.25 -9.21
N SER A 100 -6.57 17.34 -8.44
CA SER A 100 -7.00 17.33 -7.04
C SER A 100 -8.50 17.05 -6.88
N GLN A 101 -9.31 17.27 -7.91
CA GLN A 101 -10.73 16.91 -7.91
C GLN A 101 -10.98 15.40 -7.93
N GLU A 102 -10.00 14.63 -8.40
CA GLU A 102 -10.05 13.17 -8.45
C GLU A 102 -9.57 12.51 -7.15
N ILE A 103 -9.05 13.29 -6.20
CA ILE A 103 -8.50 12.76 -4.94
C ILE A 103 -9.45 13.04 -3.77
N GLY A 104 -9.88 11.97 -3.11
CA GLY A 104 -10.56 11.98 -1.81
C GLY A 104 -9.68 11.35 -0.73
N PHE A 105 -10.05 11.55 0.54
CA PHE A 105 -9.42 10.90 1.69
C PHE A 105 -10.42 10.05 2.45
N LEU A 106 -10.09 8.80 2.61
CA LEU A 106 -10.80 7.81 3.40
C LEU A 106 -9.95 7.41 4.62
N SER A 107 -10.42 6.53 5.48
CA SER A 107 -9.67 6.12 6.67
C SER A 107 -8.74 4.93 6.42
N ALA A 108 -9.01 4.11 5.41
CA ALA A 108 -8.24 2.92 5.08
C ALA A 108 -8.38 2.57 3.59
N THR A 109 -7.44 1.78 3.05
CA THR A 109 -7.53 1.20 1.70
C THR A 109 -8.85 0.41 1.53
N SER A 110 -9.22 -0.37 2.55
CA SER A 110 -10.47 -1.15 2.54
C SER A 110 -11.73 -0.28 2.42
N ASP A 111 -11.74 0.95 2.98
CA ASP A 111 -12.84 1.88 2.80
C ASP A 111 -12.99 2.26 1.32
N GLY A 112 -11.89 2.43 0.60
CA GLY A 112 -11.90 2.74 -0.83
C GLY A 112 -12.60 1.67 -1.64
N GLU A 113 -12.20 0.42 -1.46
CA GLU A 113 -12.81 -0.71 -2.18
C GLU A 113 -14.28 -0.92 -1.82
N ASN A 114 -14.64 -0.81 -0.53
CA ASN A 114 -16.04 -0.87 -0.10
C ASN A 114 -16.88 0.26 -0.70
N THR A 115 -16.35 1.49 -0.76
CA THR A 115 -17.02 2.65 -1.37
C THR A 115 -17.29 2.41 -2.86
N ILE A 116 -16.32 1.87 -3.60
CA ILE A 116 -16.47 1.56 -5.02
C ILE A 116 -17.46 0.39 -5.23
N ALA A 117 -17.34 -0.68 -4.45
CA ALA A 117 -18.26 -1.81 -4.53
C ALA A 117 -19.72 -1.38 -4.26
N HIS A 118 -19.94 -0.49 -3.28
CA HIS A 118 -21.25 0.09 -3.01
C HIS A 118 -21.76 0.96 -4.18
N ALA A 119 -20.87 1.76 -4.78
CA ALA A 119 -21.22 2.67 -5.88
C ALA A 119 -21.64 1.94 -7.16
N LEU A 120 -21.18 0.72 -7.37
CA LEU A 120 -21.49 -0.08 -8.56
C LEU A 120 -22.93 -0.62 -8.59
N ASP A 121 -23.69 -0.53 -7.49
CA ASP A 121 -25.08 -1.02 -7.38
C ASP A 121 -25.21 -2.47 -7.91
N LEU A 122 -24.30 -3.35 -7.44
CA LEU A 122 -24.18 -4.74 -7.90
C LEU A 122 -25.47 -5.52 -7.67
N LYS A 123 -25.85 -6.37 -8.62
CA LYS A 123 -27.11 -7.13 -8.63
C LYS A 123 -26.86 -8.61 -8.90
N ALA A 124 -27.83 -9.43 -8.54
CA ALA A 124 -27.82 -10.86 -8.84
C ALA A 124 -27.51 -11.12 -10.32
N GLY A 125 -26.54 -11.97 -10.58
CA GLY A 125 -26.06 -12.29 -11.92
C GLY A 125 -24.91 -11.42 -12.45
N ASP A 126 -24.59 -10.28 -11.82
CA ASP A 126 -23.34 -9.57 -12.09
C ASP A 126 -22.16 -10.38 -11.56
N ASN A 127 -20.96 -10.14 -12.08
CA ASN A 127 -19.76 -10.73 -11.53
C ASN A 127 -18.66 -9.70 -11.27
N VAL A 128 -17.80 -10.06 -10.30
CA VAL A 128 -16.56 -9.35 -9.94
C VAL A 128 -15.41 -10.33 -10.10
N VAL A 129 -14.33 -9.87 -10.72
CA VAL A 129 -13.13 -10.70 -10.95
C VAL A 129 -11.98 -10.20 -10.07
N LEU A 130 -11.45 -11.09 -9.24
CA LEU A 130 -10.21 -10.90 -8.47
C LEU A 130 -9.11 -11.83 -9.00
N ASP A 131 -7.97 -11.82 -8.34
CA ASP A 131 -6.88 -12.79 -8.53
C ASP A 131 -6.42 -13.42 -7.22
N GLU A 132 -5.60 -14.48 -7.28
CA GLU A 132 -5.09 -15.21 -6.10
C GLU A 132 -4.07 -14.43 -5.27
N LEU A 133 -3.51 -13.32 -5.80
CA LEU A 133 -2.50 -12.51 -5.12
C LEU A 133 -3.09 -11.28 -4.43
N HIS A 134 -4.41 -11.10 -4.49
CA HIS A 134 -5.09 -9.98 -3.85
C HIS A 134 -4.99 -10.06 -2.32
N PHE A 135 -5.21 -8.93 -1.65
CA PHE A 135 -5.25 -8.89 -0.20
C PHE A 135 -6.56 -9.51 0.34
N SER A 136 -6.49 -10.16 1.50
CA SER A 136 -7.60 -10.91 2.09
C SER A 136 -8.90 -10.11 2.27
N THR A 137 -8.82 -8.80 2.48
CA THR A 137 -9.98 -7.92 2.64
C THR A 137 -10.92 -7.98 1.44
N SER A 138 -10.38 -8.04 0.22
CA SER A 138 -11.18 -8.08 -1.00
C SER A 138 -11.96 -9.37 -1.12
N TYR A 139 -11.36 -10.52 -0.77
CA TYR A 139 -12.11 -11.79 -0.72
C TYR A 139 -13.23 -11.75 0.33
N ILE A 140 -12.97 -11.15 1.50
CA ILE A 140 -13.98 -11.01 2.56
C ILE A 140 -15.16 -10.19 2.04
N LEU A 141 -14.88 -9.04 1.40
CA LEU A 141 -15.90 -8.14 0.85
C LEU A 141 -16.74 -8.86 -0.22
N TYR A 142 -16.10 -9.36 -1.28
CA TYR A 142 -16.85 -9.90 -2.41
C TYR A 142 -17.48 -11.27 -2.14
N ARG A 143 -16.93 -12.08 -1.24
CA ARG A 143 -17.63 -13.29 -0.76
C ARG A 143 -18.87 -12.95 0.06
N HIS A 144 -18.83 -11.86 0.84
CA HIS A 144 -20.01 -11.37 1.54
C HIS A 144 -21.08 -10.87 0.54
N LEU A 145 -20.68 -10.05 -0.45
CA LEU A 145 -21.60 -9.57 -1.48
C LEU A 145 -22.17 -10.69 -2.38
N GLU A 146 -21.40 -11.73 -2.64
CA GLU A 146 -21.89 -12.94 -3.33
C GLU A 146 -23.03 -13.58 -2.56
N GLN A 147 -22.92 -13.68 -1.22
CA GLN A 147 -23.95 -14.25 -0.36
C GLN A 147 -25.19 -13.35 -0.23
N GLU A 148 -24.98 -12.03 -0.12
CA GLU A 148 -26.08 -11.08 0.10
C GLU A 148 -26.82 -10.70 -1.19
N LEU A 149 -26.07 -10.45 -2.26
CA LEU A 149 -26.64 -9.88 -3.49
C LEU A 149 -26.79 -10.90 -4.62
N GLY A 150 -26.18 -12.09 -4.49
CA GLY A 150 -26.21 -13.11 -5.54
C GLY A 150 -25.32 -12.76 -6.74
N ILE A 151 -24.28 -11.97 -6.55
CA ILE A 151 -23.23 -11.78 -7.55
C ILE A 151 -22.36 -13.04 -7.63
N GLU A 152 -21.55 -13.15 -8.68
CA GLU A 152 -20.57 -14.21 -8.86
C GLU A 152 -19.16 -13.68 -8.63
N LEU A 153 -18.42 -14.23 -7.67
CA LEU A 153 -17.01 -13.92 -7.48
C LEU A 153 -16.15 -14.90 -8.29
N ARG A 154 -15.38 -14.39 -9.23
CA ARG A 154 -14.42 -15.14 -10.05
C ARG A 154 -12.98 -14.80 -9.65
N ILE A 155 -12.09 -15.79 -9.68
CA ILE A 155 -10.70 -15.62 -9.19
C ILE A 155 -9.73 -16.13 -10.25
N ALA A 156 -8.93 -15.21 -10.82
CA ALA A 156 -7.85 -15.52 -11.75
C ALA A 156 -6.71 -16.23 -11.02
N LYS A 157 -6.17 -17.28 -11.62
CA LYS A 157 -5.16 -18.13 -11.01
C LYS A 157 -3.75 -17.63 -11.27
N ALA A 158 -2.93 -17.67 -10.24
CA ALA A 158 -1.52 -17.38 -10.36
C ALA A 158 -0.76 -18.57 -10.98
N VAL A 159 0.16 -18.26 -11.88
CA VAL A 159 1.08 -19.24 -12.46
C VAL A 159 2.51 -18.75 -12.25
N ALA A 160 3.34 -19.54 -11.59
CA ALA A 160 4.71 -19.18 -11.24
C ALA A 160 4.83 -17.81 -10.54
N GLY A 161 3.88 -17.49 -9.65
CA GLY A 161 3.86 -16.24 -8.89
C GLY A 161 3.35 -15.01 -9.65
N ALA A 162 2.90 -15.14 -10.89
CA ALA A 162 2.33 -14.07 -11.71
C ALA A 162 0.86 -14.33 -12.06
N VAL A 163 0.08 -13.27 -12.25
CA VAL A 163 -1.29 -13.33 -12.81
C VAL A 163 -1.35 -12.43 -14.03
N PRO A 164 -1.00 -12.94 -15.22
CA PRO A 164 -1.03 -12.15 -16.46
C PRO A 164 -2.46 -11.81 -16.85
N VAL A 165 -2.66 -10.77 -17.69
CA VAL A 165 -3.98 -10.35 -18.21
C VAL A 165 -4.74 -11.54 -18.82
N THR A 166 -4.04 -12.44 -19.52
CA THR A 166 -4.62 -13.65 -20.12
C THR A 166 -5.28 -14.61 -19.12
N ALA A 167 -4.92 -14.54 -17.83
CA ALA A 167 -5.58 -15.31 -16.78
C ALA A 167 -6.96 -14.73 -16.41
N PHE A 168 -7.21 -13.44 -16.68
CA PHE A 168 -8.48 -12.78 -16.47
C PHE A 168 -9.44 -12.92 -17.67
N GLU A 169 -8.92 -12.99 -18.91
CA GLU A 169 -9.72 -13.03 -20.12
C GLU A 169 -10.88 -14.03 -20.08
N PRO A 170 -10.71 -15.30 -19.67
CA PRO A 170 -11.80 -16.27 -19.63
C PRO A 170 -12.82 -16.02 -18.53
N LEU A 171 -12.53 -15.12 -17.59
CA LEU A 171 -13.35 -14.80 -16.42
C LEU A 171 -14.17 -13.51 -16.61
N VAL A 172 -13.83 -12.70 -17.62
CA VAL A 172 -14.44 -11.39 -17.88
C VAL A 172 -15.45 -11.51 -19.04
N ASP A 173 -16.71 -11.20 -18.75
CA ASP A 173 -17.80 -11.25 -19.72
C ASP A 173 -18.70 -10.00 -19.62
N ASP A 174 -19.80 -9.95 -20.38
CA ASP A 174 -20.72 -8.79 -20.43
C ASP A 174 -21.47 -8.56 -19.09
N ARG A 175 -21.39 -9.50 -18.13
CA ARG A 175 -21.93 -9.37 -16.77
C ARG A 175 -20.89 -8.90 -15.78
N THR A 176 -19.63 -8.77 -16.18
CA THR A 176 -18.57 -8.25 -15.32
C THR A 176 -18.80 -6.77 -15.05
N ARG A 177 -18.72 -6.37 -13.79
CA ARG A 177 -18.85 -4.97 -13.35
C ARG A 177 -17.53 -4.40 -12.84
N LEU A 178 -16.67 -5.26 -12.34
CA LEU A 178 -15.40 -4.85 -11.75
C LEU A 178 -14.34 -5.92 -11.94
N ILE A 179 -13.14 -5.48 -12.31
CA ILE A 179 -11.91 -6.20 -12.04
C ILE A 179 -11.26 -5.47 -10.85
N SER A 180 -10.94 -6.20 -9.77
CA SER A 180 -10.23 -5.64 -8.60
C SER A 180 -8.94 -6.43 -8.36
N VAL A 181 -7.82 -5.71 -8.31
CA VAL A 181 -6.48 -6.29 -8.11
C VAL A 181 -5.68 -5.50 -7.07
N ALA A 182 -4.70 -6.13 -6.45
CA ALA A 182 -3.64 -5.37 -5.81
C ALA A 182 -2.68 -4.87 -6.89
N TRP A 183 -2.48 -3.55 -7.05
CA TRP A 183 -1.55 -3.02 -8.08
C TRP A 183 -0.18 -3.68 -7.99
N VAL A 184 0.31 -3.81 -6.75
CA VAL A 184 1.47 -4.66 -6.41
C VAL A 184 1.03 -5.68 -5.37
N ALA A 185 1.19 -6.95 -5.66
CA ALA A 185 0.81 -8.03 -4.78
C ALA A 185 1.60 -7.99 -3.46
N HIS A 186 0.88 -8.05 -2.34
CA HIS A 186 1.49 -8.00 -1.01
C HIS A 186 2.27 -9.26 -0.65
N GLN A 187 1.96 -10.39 -1.28
CA GLN A 187 2.57 -11.69 -0.99
C GLN A 187 3.98 -11.78 -1.55
N ASN A 188 4.14 -11.49 -2.83
CA ASN A 188 5.38 -11.72 -3.57
C ASN A 188 5.88 -10.52 -4.37
N GLY A 189 5.22 -9.37 -4.27
CA GLY A 189 5.62 -8.15 -4.97
C GLY A 189 5.27 -8.12 -6.45
N PHE A 190 4.51 -9.09 -7.00
CA PHE A 190 4.12 -9.08 -8.40
C PHE A 190 3.45 -7.76 -8.78
N LEU A 191 4.00 -7.11 -9.81
CA LEU A 191 3.44 -5.88 -10.39
C LEU A 191 2.45 -6.26 -11.48
N HIS A 192 1.16 -5.97 -11.27
CA HIS A 192 0.12 -6.23 -12.27
C HIS A 192 0.26 -5.30 -13.47
N ASP A 193 -0.07 -5.80 -14.65
CA ASP A 193 -0.28 -5.01 -15.87
C ASP A 193 -1.65 -4.31 -15.80
N VAL A 194 -1.69 -3.18 -15.08
CA VAL A 194 -2.93 -2.40 -14.87
C VAL A 194 -3.46 -1.79 -16.16
N ASP A 195 -2.59 -1.50 -17.14
CA ASP A 195 -3.00 -0.95 -18.43
C ASP A 195 -3.79 -2.01 -19.21
N GLY A 196 -3.23 -3.22 -19.34
CA GLY A 196 -3.91 -4.34 -20.00
C GLY A 196 -5.17 -4.79 -19.26
N LEU A 197 -5.20 -4.74 -17.92
CA LEU A 197 -6.40 -5.05 -17.14
C LEU A 197 -7.49 -3.99 -17.28
N ALA A 198 -7.14 -2.70 -17.40
CA ALA A 198 -8.10 -1.65 -17.67
C ALA A 198 -8.72 -1.79 -19.07
N ASP A 199 -7.90 -2.06 -20.08
CA ASP A 199 -8.38 -2.30 -21.44
C ASP A 199 -9.33 -3.51 -21.49
N LEU A 200 -9.00 -4.60 -20.78
CA LEU A 200 -9.87 -5.76 -20.67
C LEU A 200 -11.20 -5.42 -19.99
N ALA A 201 -11.17 -4.73 -18.84
CA ALA A 201 -12.36 -4.31 -18.11
C ALA A 201 -13.27 -3.42 -19.00
N HIS A 202 -12.68 -2.38 -19.60
CA HIS A 202 -13.40 -1.42 -20.43
C HIS A 202 -13.98 -2.07 -21.70
N SER A 203 -13.34 -3.10 -22.27
CA SER A 203 -13.85 -3.84 -23.42
C SER A 203 -15.21 -4.49 -23.14
N LYS A 204 -15.57 -4.68 -21.87
CA LYS A 204 -16.82 -5.27 -21.39
C LYS A 204 -17.71 -4.27 -20.62
N GLY A 205 -17.32 -3.00 -20.58
CA GLY A 205 -18.04 -1.98 -19.83
C GLY A 205 -17.91 -2.10 -18.31
N ALA A 206 -16.94 -2.89 -17.85
CA ALA A 206 -16.57 -3.02 -16.45
C ALA A 206 -15.57 -1.93 -16.03
N TYR A 207 -15.36 -1.76 -14.73
CA TYR A 207 -14.35 -0.88 -14.15
C TYR A 207 -13.13 -1.65 -13.66
N LEU A 208 -11.99 -0.95 -13.57
CA LEU A 208 -10.80 -1.44 -12.89
C LEU A 208 -10.58 -0.68 -11.59
N TYR A 209 -10.55 -1.41 -10.46
CA TYR A 209 -10.09 -0.93 -9.17
C TYR A 209 -8.74 -1.56 -8.82
N ALA A 210 -7.84 -0.78 -8.22
CA ALA A 210 -6.60 -1.31 -7.65
C ALA A 210 -6.42 -0.93 -6.18
N ASP A 211 -6.09 -1.90 -5.34
CA ASP A 211 -5.43 -1.64 -4.07
C ASP A 211 -3.99 -1.19 -4.35
N ALA A 212 -3.73 0.10 -4.17
CA ALA A 212 -2.43 0.70 -4.49
C ALA A 212 -1.51 0.88 -3.26
N ILE A 213 -1.84 0.25 -2.11
CA ILE A 213 -1.08 0.43 -0.86
C ILE A 213 0.38 -0.02 -0.97
N GLN A 214 0.69 -0.96 -1.86
CA GLN A 214 2.07 -1.37 -2.12
C GLN A 214 2.69 -0.61 -3.31
N ALA A 215 1.89 0.12 -4.10
CA ALA A 215 2.37 0.79 -5.29
C ALA A 215 2.74 2.26 -5.04
N THR A 216 1.82 3.05 -4.44
CA THR A 216 2.04 4.49 -4.22
C THR A 216 3.25 4.75 -3.32
N GLY A 217 4.19 5.53 -3.82
CA GLY A 217 5.45 5.83 -3.14
C GLY A 217 6.59 4.84 -3.43
N MET A 218 6.30 3.67 -4.05
CA MET A 218 7.29 2.68 -4.45
C MET A 218 7.49 2.59 -5.96
N VAL A 219 6.39 2.64 -6.73
CA VAL A 219 6.45 2.63 -8.20
C VAL A 219 5.90 3.94 -8.76
N PRO A 220 6.42 4.42 -9.90
CA PRO A 220 5.83 5.56 -10.58
C PRO A 220 4.40 5.27 -11.03
N ILE A 221 3.47 6.18 -10.72
CA ILE A 221 2.08 6.11 -11.15
C ILE A 221 1.76 7.37 -11.94
N ASP A 222 1.17 7.20 -13.13
CA ASP A 222 0.71 8.28 -13.99
C ASP A 222 -0.70 7.95 -14.49
N VAL A 223 -1.73 8.44 -13.77
CA VAL A 223 -3.13 8.16 -14.11
C VAL A 223 -3.59 8.80 -15.41
N GLN A 224 -2.80 9.72 -16.01
CA GLN A 224 -3.11 10.24 -17.34
C GLN A 224 -2.71 9.26 -18.45
N LYS A 225 -1.77 8.35 -18.17
CA LYS A 225 -1.36 7.29 -19.10
C LYS A 225 -2.09 5.99 -18.82
N THR A 226 -2.14 5.59 -17.55
CA THR A 226 -2.83 4.36 -17.11
C THR A 226 -4.33 4.60 -17.01
N PRO A 227 -5.17 3.90 -17.78
CA PRO A 227 -6.62 4.14 -17.83
C PRO A 227 -7.38 3.52 -16.64
N ILE A 228 -6.78 3.48 -15.46
CA ILE A 228 -7.42 2.98 -14.23
C ILE A 228 -8.59 3.87 -13.82
N ASP A 229 -9.66 3.28 -13.32
CA ASP A 229 -10.87 4.01 -12.90
C ASP A 229 -10.77 4.51 -11.46
N CYS A 230 -10.32 3.64 -10.55
CA CYS A 230 -10.22 3.95 -9.12
C CYS A 230 -9.05 3.20 -8.49
N PHE A 231 -8.47 3.81 -7.46
CA PHE A 231 -7.60 3.11 -6.52
C PHE A 231 -7.66 3.76 -5.13
N ALA A 232 -7.25 3.01 -4.11
CA ALA A 232 -7.01 3.56 -2.78
C ALA A 232 -5.68 3.06 -2.21
N SER A 233 -5.10 3.86 -1.31
CA SER A 233 -3.79 3.56 -0.72
C SER A 233 -3.70 4.02 0.72
N GLY A 234 -3.52 3.11 1.67
CA GLY A 234 -3.11 3.45 3.02
C GLY A 234 -1.73 4.10 3.04
N THR A 235 -1.50 5.02 3.98
CA THR A 235 -0.31 5.89 3.97
C THR A 235 0.88 5.37 4.77
N TYR A 236 0.68 4.39 5.65
CA TYR A 236 1.66 3.88 6.61
C TYR A 236 2.71 2.93 6.03
N LYS A 237 2.74 2.77 4.70
CA LYS A 237 3.77 2.03 3.98
C LYS A 237 4.65 3.00 3.18
N TRP A 238 4.74 2.82 1.91
CA TRP A 238 5.67 3.54 1.02
C TRP A 238 5.43 5.05 0.92
N LEU A 239 4.26 5.56 1.37
CA LEU A 239 3.98 7.00 1.47
C LEU A 239 4.57 7.65 2.73
N LEU A 240 5.22 6.88 3.62
CA LEU A 240 5.89 7.36 4.84
C LEU A 240 4.97 8.13 5.81
N GLY A 241 3.66 7.93 5.72
CA GLY A 241 2.65 8.56 6.56
C GLY A 241 2.14 7.64 7.67
N GLY A 242 1.26 8.17 8.51
CA GLY A 242 0.63 7.46 9.62
C GLY A 242 -0.61 6.64 9.21
N TYR A 243 -1.25 6.07 10.22
CA TYR A 243 -2.51 5.35 10.09
C TYR A 243 -3.72 6.28 10.06
N GLY A 244 -4.86 5.76 9.58
CA GLY A 244 -6.15 6.47 9.64
C GLY A 244 -6.38 7.43 8.48
N ILE A 245 -5.56 7.37 7.45
CA ILE A 245 -5.74 8.07 6.16
C ILE A 245 -5.43 7.12 5.01
N ALA A 246 -6.26 7.21 3.97
CA ALA A 246 -6.04 6.57 2.68
C ALA A 246 -6.48 7.54 1.57
N PRO A 247 -5.56 8.12 0.79
CA PRO A 247 -5.90 8.74 -0.48
C PRO A 247 -6.67 7.74 -1.37
N CYS A 248 -7.74 8.24 -1.98
CA CYS A 248 -8.57 7.52 -2.93
C CYS A 248 -8.65 8.33 -4.22
N PHE A 249 -8.20 7.75 -5.31
CA PHE A 249 -8.36 8.29 -6.64
C PHE A 249 -9.65 7.76 -7.26
N VAL A 250 -10.44 8.65 -7.83
CA VAL A 250 -11.61 8.32 -8.65
C VAL A 250 -11.53 9.15 -9.91
N ARG A 251 -11.44 8.51 -11.06
CA ARG A 251 -11.30 9.18 -12.36
C ARG A 251 -12.46 10.13 -12.60
N GLU A 252 -12.19 11.31 -13.13
CA GLU A 252 -13.18 12.36 -13.35
C GLU A 252 -14.39 11.87 -14.16
N SER A 253 -14.17 11.07 -15.20
CA SER A 253 -15.24 10.54 -16.07
C SER A 253 -16.26 9.65 -15.37
N ILE A 254 -15.92 9.09 -14.20
CA ILE A 254 -16.83 8.23 -13.43
C ILE A 254 -17.25 8.84 -12.09
N LEU A 255 -16.77 10.03 -11.75
CA LEU A 255 -17.10 10.68 -10.46
C LEU A 255 -18.61 10.74 -10.21
N ASP A 256 -19.41 11.07 -11.19
CA ASP A 256 -20.88 11.16 -11.03
C ASP A 256 -21.54 9.80 -10.79
N ARG A 257 -20.86 8.70 -11.13
CA ARG A 257 -21.31 7.33 -10.92
C ARG A 257 -20.86 6.73 -9.58
N VAL A 258 -20.05 7.47 -8.82
CA VAL A 258 -19.58 7.07 -7.49
C VAL A 258 -20.26 7.96 -6.44
N PRO A 259 -21.51 7.67 -6.03
CA PRO A 259 -22.18 8.42 -4.97
C PRO A 259 -21.50 8.15 -3.62
N PRO A 260 -21.50 9.10 -2.69
CA PRO A 260 -21.05 8.84 -1.35
C PRO A 260 -21.98 7.83 -0.65
N ASP A 261 -21.41 6.82 -0.02
CA ASP A 261 -22.09 5.81 0.77
C ASP A 261 -22.57 6.34 2.15
N ARG A 262 -21.95 7.42 2.63
CA ARG A 262 -22.19 8.05 3.92
C ARG A 262 -22.36 9.57 3.76
N ARG A 263 -23.01 10.21 4.74
CA ARG A 263 -23.22 11.66 4.74
C ARG A 263 -22.69 12.26 6.03
N GLY A 264 -22.12 13.48 5.91
CA GLY A 264 -21.64 14.21 7.08
C GLY A 264 -21.08 15.59 6.77
N PHE A 265 -20.57 16.24 7.80
CA PHE A 265 -20.25 17.67 7.81
C PHE A 265 -19.19 18.08 6.76
N LEU A 266 -18.13 17.31 6.58
CA LEU A 266 -17.02 17.71 5.69
C LEU A 266 -17.35 17.62 4.19
N GLN A 267 -18.46 16.99 3.85
CA GLN A 267 -18.99 17.00 2.47
C GLN A 267 -19.71 18.30 2.13
N VAL A 268 -20.09 19.09 3.13
CA VAL A 268 -20.85 20.32 2.96
C VAL A 268 -19.93 21.44 2.50
N LYS A 269 -20.22 22.00 1.34
CA LYS A 269 -19.57 23.19 0.79
C LYS A 269 -20.18 24.46 1.35
N ARG A 270 -21.50 24.47 1.49
CA ARG A 270 -22.28 25.62 2.01
C ARG A 270 -23.58 25.15 2.64
N GLU A 271 -23.89 25.71 3.81
CA GLU A 271 -25.18 25.58 4.44
C GLU A 271 -26.18 26.57 3.81
N LEU A 272 -27.41 26.12 3.60
CA LEU A 272 -28.51 26.87 3.02
C LEU A 272 -29.65 26.97 4.01
N PRO A 273 -30.61 27.90 3.85
CA PRO A 273 -31.81 27.97 4.71
C PRO A 273 -32.58 26.65 4.74
N ASN A 274 -33.34 26.44 5.85
CA ASN A 274 -34.21 25.28 6.03
C ASN A 274 -33.48 23.92 6.00
N TYR A 275 -32.27 23.85 6.62
CA TYR A 275 -31.45 22.62 6.72
C TYR A 275 -31.09 21.99 5.36
N GLN A 276 -30.96 22.81 4.33
CA GLN A 276 -30.48 22.40 3.03
C GLN A 276 -28.97 22.61 2.95
N TYR A 277 -28.30 21.84 2.09
CA TYR A 277 -26.86 21.85 1.98
C TYR A 277 -26.42 21.76 0.51
N GLU A 278 -25.43 22.54 0.16
CA GLU A 278 -24.67 22.38 -1.07
C GLU A 278 -23.42 21.52 -0.75
N PHE A 279 -23.25 20.42 -1.47
CA PHE A 279 -22.15 19.50 -1.24
C PHE A 279 -20.96 19.78 -2.16
N HIS A 280 -19.77 19.38 -1.72
CA HIS A 280 -18.61 19.36 -2.59
C HIS A 280 -18.82 18.40 -3.76
N THR A 281 -18.23 18.77 -4.91
CA THR A 281 -18.11 17.92 -6.09
C THR A 281 -16.73 17.22 -6.09
N GLY A 282 -16.46 16.39 -7.08
CA GLY A 282 -15.22 15.63 -7.14
C GLY A 282 -15.16 14.52 -6.08
N ALA A 283 -14.00 13.88 -5.94
CA ALA A 283 -13.78 12.80 -4.98
C ALA A 283 -13.86 13.28 -3.52
N ARG A 284 -13.74 14.59 -3.27
CA ARG A 284 -13.94 15.20 -1.96
C ARG A 284 -15.32 14.90 -1.36
N LYS A 285 -16.32 14.63 -2.18
CA LYS A 285 -17.66 14.23 -1.71
C LYS A 285 -17.68 12.92 -0.90
N LEU A 286 -16.61 12.12 -0.96
CA LEU A 286 -16.47 10.88 -0.19
C LEU A 286 -16.02 11.13 1.26
N GLU A 287 -15.58 12.34 1.60
CA GLU A 287 -15.01 12.71 2.90
C GLU A 287 -16.10 13.20 3.86
N TYR A 288 -16.76 12.28 4.53
CA TYR A 288 -17.98 12.62 5.30
C TYR A 288 -17.73 13.12 6.74
N ALA A 289 -16.63 12.72 7.39
CA ALA A 289 -16.42 12.94 8.81
C ALA A 289 -15.07 13.59 9.12
N THR A 290 -14.93 14.06 10.36
CA THR A 290 -13.67 14.60 10.89
C THR A 290 -12.57 13.55 10.77
N PRO A 291 -11.49 13.82 10.01
CA PRO A 291 -10.44 12.86 9.78
C PRO A 291 -9.39 12.88 10.90
N ALA A 292 -8.44 11.96 10.82
CA ALA A 292 -7.25 11.93 11.67
C ALA A 292 -6.29 13.09 11.29
N PHE A 293 -6.60 14.34 11.69
CA PHE A 293 -5.82 15.52 11.28
C PHE A 293 -4.32 15.40 11.56
N ALA A 294 -3.92 14.80 12.69
CA ALA A 294 -2.51 14.58 13.00
C ALA A 294 -1.77 13.81 11.88
N ALA A 295 -2.42 12.81 11.31
CA ALA A 295 -1.85 12.00 10.24
C ALA A 295 -1.71 12.78 8.91
N PHE A 296 -2.45 13.88 8.69
CA PHE A 296 -2.21 14.77 7.54
C PHE A 296 -0.90 15.56 7.66
N TYR A 297 -0.48 15.90 8.88
CA TYR A 297 0.83 16.54 9.08
C TYR A 297 1.96 15.56 8.82
N GLU A 298 1.82 14.32 9.30
CA GLU A 298 2.78 13.25 9.04
C GLU A 298 2.87 12.93 7.54
N LEU A 299 1.73 12.68 6.89
CA LEU A 299 1.67 12.39 5.46
C LEU A 299 2.19 13.56 4.62
N GLY A 300 1.89 14.81 5.00
CA GLY A 300 2.39 15.99 4.29
C GLY A 300 3.90 16.03 4.27
N ALA A 301 4.55 15.78 5.40
CA ALA A 301 6.00 15.71 5.50
C ALA A 301 6.58 14.49 4.75
N GLY A 302 5.90 13.33 4.81
CA GLY A 302 6.26 12.14 4.04
C GLY A 302 6.22 12.38 2.53
N LEU A 303 5.15 12.99 2.01
CA LEU A 303 5.02 13.32 0.59
C LEU A 303 6.07 14.35 0.12
N GLU A 304 6.35 15.36 0.95
CA GLU A 304 7.41 16.33 0.67
C GLU A 304 8.78 15.65 0.62
N TYR A 305 9.00 14.68 1.52
CA TYR A 305 10.22 13.88 1.55
C TYR A 305 10.39 13.07 0.26
N LEU A 306 9.34 12.35 -0.17
CA LEU A 306 9.33 11.59 -1.42
C LEU A 306 9.51 12.49 -2.65
N GLU A 307 8.85 13.65 -2.70
CA GLU A 307 8.96 14.62 -3.78
C GLU A 307 10.41 15.14 -3.93
N ARG A 308 11.10 15.40 -2.82
CA ARG A 308 12.51 15.86 -2.81
C ARG A 308 13.46 14.84 -3.43
N ILE A 309 13.23 13.55 -3.19
CA ILE A 309 14.09 12.47 -3.72
C ILE A 309 13.70 12.15 -5.17
N GLY A 310 12.40 12.09 -5.46
CA GLY A 310 11.82 11.66 -6.73
C GLY A 310 11.50 10.17 -6.77
N ILE A 311 10.25 9.84 -7.17
CA ILE A 311 9.76 8.45 -7.17
C ILE A 311 10.56 7.57 -8.14
N ASP A 312 10.95 8.10 -9.32
CA ASP A 312 11.75 7.32 -10.28
C ASP A 312 13.10 6.87 -9.68
N ARG A 313 13.75 7.72 -8.88
CA ARG A 313 14.99 7.36 -8.19
C ARG A 313 14.76 6.33 -7.09
N ILE A 314 13.67 6.49 -6.31
CA ILE A 314 13.28 5.52 -5.27
C ILE A 314 12.96 4.18 -5.90
N HIS A 315 12.20 4.16 -6.98
CA HIS A 315 11.84 2.95 -7.72
C HIS A 315 13.08 2.24 -8.27
N ALA A 316 13.94 2.96 -9.00
CA ALA A 316 15.15 2.39 -9.55
C ALA A 316 16.06 1.79 -8.46
N HIS A 317 16.23 2.48 -7.34
CA HIS A 317 16.96 2.00 -6.18
C HIS A 317 16.34 0.73 -5.58
N GLY A 318 15.03 0.73 -5.31
CA GLY A 318 14.33 -0.43 -4.75
C GLY A 318 14.38 -1.64 -5.66
N VAL A 319 14.22 -1.45 -6.98
CA VAL A 319 14.33 -2.53 -7.99
C VAL A 319 15.74 -3.09 -8.03
N ALA A 320 16.78 -2.25 -7.99
CA ALA A 320 18.17 -2.72 -7.99
C ALA A 320 18.46 -3.59 -6.74
N LEU A 321 18.03 -3.17 -5.56
CA LEU A 321 18.18 -3.98 -4.34
C LEU A 321 17.38 -5.29 -4.42
N ALA A 322 16.15 -5.26 -4.94
CA ALA A 322 15.34 -6.46 -5.12
C ALA A 322 15.97 -7.46 -6.12
N GLN A 323 16.56 -6.97 -7.19
CA GLN A 323 17.31 -7.80 -8.15
C GLN A 323 18.52 -8.45 -7.49
N ARG A 324 19.28 -7.72 -6.66
CA ARG A 324 20.40 -8.27 -5.89
C ARG A 324 19.93 -9.36 -4.92
N VAL A 325 18.83 -9.13 -4.17
CA VAL A 325 18.21 -10.14 -3.31
C VAL A 325 17.88 -11.39 -4.12
N ARG A 326 17.14 -11.23 -5.24
CA ARG A 326 16.70 -12.37 -6.07
C ARG A 326 17.88 -13.16 -6.63
N GLN A 327 18.90 -12.48 -7.15
CA GLN A 327 20.10 -13.12 -7.70
C GLN A 327 20.83 -13.91 -6.61
N GLY A 328 21.09 -13.30 -5.44
CA GLY A 328 21.76 -13.98 -4.33
C GLY A 328 20.99 -15.20 -3.82
N LEU A 329 19.65 -15.12 -3.74
CA LEU A 329 18.82 -16.27 -3.38
C LEU A 329 18.99 -17.44 -4.38
N VAL A 330 19.01 -17.16 -5.68
CA VAL A 330 19.22 -18.19 -6.72
C VAL A 330 20.63 -18.81 -6.62
N GLU A 331 21.67 -18.00 -6.39
CA GLU A 331 23.05 -18.46 -6.20
C GLU A 331 23.20 -19.35 -4.97
N LEU A 332 22.40 -19.09 -3.91
CA LEU A 332 22.32 -19.93 -2.71
C LEU A 332 21.47 -21.21 -2.92
N GLY A 333 20.83 -21.39 -4.07
CA GLY A 333 19.93 -22.51 -4.31
C GLY A 333 18.54 -22.35 -3.68
N LEU A 334 18.22 -21.17 -3.14
CA LEU A 334 16.90 -20.82 -2.63
C LEU A 334 15.95 -20.46 -3.79
N ARG A 335 14.66 -20.74 -3.64
CA ARG A 335 13.67 -20.60 -4.71
C ARG A 335 12.83 -19.33 -4.57
N PRO A 336 13.07 -18.28 -5.40
CA PRO A 336 12.20 -17.11 -5.42
C PRO A 336 10.79 -17.45 -5.90
N VAL A 337 9.78 -16.89 -5.20
CA VAL A 337 8.37 -16.92 -5.61
C VAL A 337 7.99 -15.68 -6.41
N THR A 338 8.72 -14.58 -6.20
CA THR A 338 8.59 -13.37 -7.04
C THR A 338 9.02 -13.70 -8.47
N PRO A 339 8.21 -13.37 -9.48
CA PRO A 339 8.54 -13.61 -10.87
C PRO A 339 9.87 -12.95 -11.30
N GLU A 340 10.55 -13.58 -12.25
CA GLU A 340 11.74 -12.98 -12.85
C GLU A 340 11.38 -11.71 -13.61
N GLY A 341 12.27 -10.71 -13.54
CA GLY A 341 12.07 -9.42 -14.20
C GLY A 341 11.04 -8.51 -13.50
N ASN A 342 10.47 -8.92 -12.36
CA ASN A 342 9.53 -8.10 -11.61
C ASN A 342 10.13 -6.74 -11.21
N GLN A 343 9.37 -5.66 -11.35
CA GLN A 343 9.83 -4.28 -11.20
C GLN A 343 9.31 -3.64 -9.91
N THR A 344 9.51 -4.31 -8.76
CA THR A 344 9.18 -3.76 -7.43
C THR A 344 10.31 -4.01 -6.44
N ALA A 345 10.24 -3.33 -5.31
CA ALA A 345 11.21 -3.48 -4.21
C ALA A 345 10.92 -4.71 -3.31
N ILE A 346 10.01 -5.60 -3.70
CA ILE A 346 9.54 -6.73 -2.89
C ILE A 346 9.99 -8.04 -3.53
N VAL A 347 10.63 -8.90 -2.76
CA VAL A 347 11.00 -10.26 -3.15
C VAL A 347 10.49 -11.24 -2.10
N ALA A 348 9.83 -12.31 -2.54
CA ALA A 348 9.51 -13.45 -1.69
C ALA A 348 10.17 -14.72 -2.21
N PHE A 349 10.47 -15.64 -1.30
CA PHE A 349 11.05 -16.94 -1.62
C PHE A 349 10.50 -18.03 -0.69
N GLU A 350 10.61 -19.28 -1.12
CA GLU A 350 10.19 -20.43 -0.31
C GLU A 350 11.10 -20.57 0.91
N ASN A 351 10.52 -20.76 2.09
CA ASN A 351 11.26 -21.09 3.29
C ASN A 351 11.55 -22.62 3.29
N PRO A 352 12.81 -23.05 3.22
CA PRO A 352 13.16 -24.47 3.12
C PRO A 352 13.19 -25.20 4.45
N ILE A 353 13.09 -24.48 5.58
CA ILE A 353 13.22 -25.06 6.93
C ILE A 353 12.00 -24.70 7.79
N ASP A 354 11.97 -25.20 9.01
CA ASP A 354 10.93 -24.83 9.99
C ASP A 354 10.89 -23.33 10.24
N SER A 355 9.69 -22.76 10.31
CA SER A 355 9.50 -21.32 10.39
C SER A 355 9.96 -20.71 11.72
N GLU A 356 9.91 -21.45 12.82
CA GLU A 356 10.41 -20.98 14.13
C GLU A 356 11.93 -20.90 14.11
N VAL A 357 12.59 -21.92 13.51
CA VAL A 357 14.04 -21.94 13.34
C VAL A 357 14.50 -20.81 12.41
N ALA A 358 13.80 -20.62 11.29
CA ALA A 358 14.10 -19.52 10.37
C ALA A 358 13.89 -18.14 11.03
N THR A 359 12.83 -17.97 11.82
CA THR A 359 12.57 -16.74 12.58
C THR A 359 13.71 -16.44 13.54
N GLN A 360 14.10 -17.44 14.36
CA GLN A 360 15.21 -17.28 15.30
C GLN A 360 16.52 -16.89 14.59
N LEU A 361 16.78 -17.49 13.42
CA LEU A 361 17.97 -17.20 12.63
C LEU A 361 18.07 -15.72 12.21
N PHE A 362 16.96 -15.12 11.73
CA PHE A 362 16.93 -13.73 11.34
C PHE A 362 16.89 -12.78 12.55
N ASP A 363 16.24 -13.16 13.62
CA ASP A 363 16.22 -12.39 14.88
C ASP A 363 17.62 -12.29 15.49
N GLU A 364 18.38 -13.42 15.55
CA GLU A 364 19.78 -13.44 16.01
C GLU A 364 20.70 -12.54 15.17
N ALA A 365 20.43 -12.44 13.87
CA ALA A 365 21.13 -11.54 12.96
C ALA A 365 20.61 -10.09 12.99
N ASN A 366 19.61 -9.80 13.81
CA ASN A 366 18.93 -8.51 13.91
C ASN A 366 18.36 -8.02 12.56
N ILE A 367 17.74 -8.93 11.81
CA ILE A 367 17.11 -8.68 10.51
C ILE A 367 15.59 -8.76 10.67
N GLN A 368 14.90 -7.67 10.37
CA GLN A 368 13.43 -7.59 10.39
C GLN A 368 12.86 -7.85 9.00
N LEU A 369 12.08 -8.92 8.85
CA LEU A 369 11.37 -9.32 7.63
C LEU A 369 10.02 -9.97 7.98
N THR A 370 9.29 -10.47 6.98
CA THR A 370 7.96 -11.09 7.22
C THR A 370 7.91 -12.51 6.69
N PHE A 371 7.40 -13.42 7.52
CA PHE A 371 6.98 -14.76 7.12
C PHE A 371 5.53 -14.71 6.61
N ARG A 372 5.23 -15.44 5.54
CA ARG A 372 3.94 -15.51 4.87
C ARG A 372 3.53 -16.98 4.67
N GLU A 373 2.26 -17.18 4.31
CA GLU A 373 1.70 -18.51 4.01
C GLU A 373 1.95 -19.54 5.12
N GLY A 374 1.72 -19.11 6.39
CA GLY A 374 1.97 -19.99 7.55
C GLY A 374 3.44 -20.35 7.73
N GLY A 375 4.34 -19.44 7.40
CA GLY A 375 5.80 -19.64 7.53
C GLY A 375 6.48 -20.30 6.33
N ARG A 376 5.71 -20.69 5.29
CA ARG A 376 6.27 -21.34 4.09
C ARG A 376 6.99 -20.38 3.14
N GLN A 377 6.77 -19.08 3.29
CA GLN A 377 7.43 -18.05 2.48
C GLN A 377 8.06 -17.00 3.38
N ILE A 378 9.21 -16.50 2.93
CA ILE A 378 9.89 -15.34 3.52
C ILE A 378 9.80 -14.20 2.52
N ARG A 379 9.37 -13.02 2.99
CA ARG A 379 9.23 -11.81 2.16
C ARG A 379 10.19 -10.74 2.64
N VAL A 380 10.99 -10.25 1.71
CA VAL A 380 11.96 -9.15 1.84
C VAL A 380 11.44 -7.95 1.08
N GLY A 381 11.48 -6.77 1.65
CA GLY A 381 11.13 -5.54 0.97
C GLY A 381 12.06 -4.42 1.39
N ALA A 382 12.93 -4.00 0.47
CA ALA A 382 13.88 -2.93 0.69
C ALA A 382 13.21 -1.56 0.49
N ALA A 383 13.36 -0.68 1.47
CA ALA A 383 12.91 0.71 1.37
C ALA A 383 14.04 1.63 0.89
N LEU A 384 13.68 2.89 0.67
CA LEU A 384 14.60 3.93 0.19
C LEU A 384 15.85 4.13 1.06
N PHE A 385 15.83 3.73 2.32
CA PHE A 385 16.96 3.84 3.26
C PHE A 385 17.86 2.61 3.30
N ASN A 386 17.49 1.51 2.62
CA ASN A 386 18.32 0.33 2.57
C ASN A 386 19.48 0.51 1.59
N THR A 387 20.54 -0.23 1.81
CA THR A 387 21.77 -0.23 1.00
C THR A 387 22.12 -1.64 0.55
N GLU A 388 23.10 -1.77 -0.36
CA GLU A 388 23.61 -3.08 -0.75
C GLU A 388 24.18 -3.85 0.45
N SER A 389 24.78 -3.16 1.44
CA SER A 389 25.27 -3.78 2.66
C SER A 389 24.17 -4.45 3.47
N ASP A 390 22.95 -3.85 3.54
CA ASP A 390 21.80 -4.51 4.19
C ASP A 390 21.43 -5.82 3.48
N ILE A 391 21.53 -5.83 2.15
CA ILE A 391 21.25 -7.03 1.35
C ILE A 391 22.34 -8.08 1.53
N ASP A 392 23.60 -7.68 1.66
CA ASP A 392 24.72 -8.62 1.90
C ASP A 392 24.55 -9.31 3.27
N VAL A 393 24.23 -8.56 4.33
CA VAL A 393 23.92 -9.11 5.66
C VAL A 393 22.73 -10.09 5.59
N PHE A 394 21.69 -9.75 4.82
CA PHE A 394 20.56 -10.65 4.61
C PHE A 394 20.98 -11.93 3.90
N LEU A 395 21.74 -11.85 2.80
CA LEU A 395 22.17 -13.03 2.02
C LEU A 395 23.12 -13.93 2.80
N GLU A 396 24.04 -13.37 3.58
CA GLU A 396 24.91 -14.14 4.49
C GLU A 396 24.10 -14.93 5.52
N THR A 397 23.03 -14.32 6.04
CA THR A 397 22.12 -14.99 6.97
C THR A 397 21.26 -16.03 6.26
N ALA A 398 20.72 -15.72 5.08
CA ALA A 398 19.91 -16.63 4.27
C ALA A 398 20.71 -17.87 3.81
N ALA A 399 22.02 -17.77 3.63
CA ALA A 399 22.90 -18.92 3.33
C ALA A 399 22.85 -20.00 4.42
N ARG A 400 22.42 -19.67 5.62
CA ARG A 400 22.27 -20.64 6.74
C ARG A 400 20.95 -21.43 6.68
N LEU A 401 20.07 -21.11 5.71
CA LEU A 401 18.82 -21.84 5.48
C LEU A 401 19.03 -23.12 4.65
N VAL A 402 20.19 -23.30 4.00
CA VAL A 402 20.51 -24.39 3.08
C VAL A 402 21.67 -25.23 3.57
#